data_7c666f9c8fe43d35e6471762eb7c4862
#
_entry.id   7c666f9c8fe43d35e6471762eb7c4862
#
_cell.length_a   1.000
_cell.length_b   1.000
_cell.length_c   1.000
_cell.angle_alpha   90.00
_cell.angle_beta   90.00
_cell.angle_gamma   90.00
#
_symmetry.space_group_name_H-M   'P 1'
#
loop_
_entity.id
_entity.type
_entity.pdbx_description
1 polymer ?
#
loop_
_entity_poly.entity_id
_entity_poly.type
_entity_poly.pdbx_seq_one_letter_code
_entity_poly.pdbx_strand_id
1 'polypeptide(L)'
;YGAGIYQEVVNDIIRDTVFEAIQQEKINAVGMPNIEKTEMKDDALVYTATVEVYPEVEVKFEGLEVERKATEVNDKDVEKMIENLQKQRAAWAETKGMAKKDMQVTFDFEGTVDGEKFEGGAAEDFKLVLGSGRMIPGFEDGIVGMKKGEEKVIDVTFPEDYQAENLAGKQAQFKITVKLVEKQKLPEIDAEFLKIFGVSEEEGVEKLKADVRKNMEREVKNGLRNQVKGATFDALVAANEVELPAAMLAQEIDRQRQQMIQQFTQQFGAQGAQAFDSSMLPDELFKEQAEKSVKLGVLVSRVLADAKIEVDAARVEAYIQDMASSYEDPNEVIEYFKNDAQQRQQIEAVVLEDQVVDYILASAKVTDATVSYEDLLKEQQARQQA
;
A
#
# COMPACT_ATOMS: atom_id res chain seq x y z
N TYR A 1 -49.23 4.32 24.43
CA TYR A 1 -48.87 2.92 24.06
C TYR A 1 -49.42 2.52 22.68
N GLY A 2 -50.64 2.89 22.28
CA GLY A 2 -51.28 2.48 21.02
C GLY A 2 -50.64 3.06 19.76
N ALA A 3 -50.21 4.33 19.77
CA ALA A 3 -49.63 4.99 18.60
C ALA A 3 -48.23 4.43 18.22
N GLY A 4 -47.42 4.04 19.21
CA GLY A 4 -46.12 3.41 18.97
C GLY A 4 -46.21 2.02 18.35
N ILE A 5 -47.14 1.18 18.86
CA ILE A 5 -47.41 -0.16 18.32
C ILE A 5 -47.92 -0.06 16.88
N TYR A 6 -48.82 0.89 16.62
CA TYR A 6 -49.33 1.10 15.26
C TYR A 6 -48.23 1.47 14.28
N GLN A 7 -47.32 2.38 14.67
CA GLN A 7 -46.20 2.79 13.82
C GLN A 7 -45.25 1.62 13.56
N GLU A 8 -44.99 0.80 14.57
CA GLU A 8 -44.12 -0.39 14.43
C GLU A 8 -44.71 -1.40 13.46
N VAL A 9 -46.00 -1.70 13.59
CA VAL A 9 -46.72 -2.61 12.68
C VAL A 9 -46.73 -2.08 11.24
N VAL A 10 -46.97 -0.77 11.06
CA VAL A 10 -46.93 -0.14 9.74
C VAL A 10 -45.54 -0.25 9.11
N ASN A 11 -44.50 0.01 9.88
CA ASN A 11 -43.11 -0.11 9.38
C ASN A 11 -42.74 -1.53 8.99
N ASP A 12 -43.18 -2.53 9.78
CA ASP A 12 -42.97 -3.95 9.49
C ASP A 12 -43.72 -4.37 8.21
N ILE A 13 -44.94 -3.97 8.04
CA ILE A 13 -45.72 -4.25 6.81
C ILE A 13 -45.05 -3.62 5.60
N ILE A 14 -44.65 -2.35 5.69
CA ILE A 14 -43.96 -1.65 4.57
C ILE A 14 -42.69 -2.40 4.22
N ARG A 15 -41.86 -2.73 5.21
CA ARG A 15 -40.63 -3.46 4.99
C ARG A 15 -40.85 -4.77 4.24
N ASP A 16 -41.74 -5.62 4.75
CA ASP A 16 -41.99 -6.93 4.19
C ASP A 16 -42.59 -6.85 2.77
N THR A 17 -43.55 -5.97 2.56
CA THR A 17 -44.21 -5.82 1.24
C THR A 17 -43.29 -5.13 0.19
N VAL A 18 -42.42 -4.23 0.60
CA VAL A 18 -41.45 -3.63 -0.34
C VAL A 18 -40.44 -4.66 -0.83
N PHE A 19 -39.91 -5.51 0.03
CA PHE A 19 -39.01 -6.58 -0.39
C PHE A 19 -39.72 -7.62 -1.25
N GLU A 20 -40.95 -7.95 -0.95
CA GLU A 20 -41.78 -8.85 -1.78
C GLU A 20 -41.96 -8.24 -3.19
N ALA A 21 -42.30 -6.96 -3.30
CA ALA A 21 -42.45 -6.25 -4.58
C ALA A 21 -41.15 -6.25 -5.39
N ILE A 22 -40.00 -5.95 -4.74
CA ILE A 22 -38.67 -5.99 -5.39
C ILE A 22 -38.39 -7.38 -5.98
N GLN A 23 -38.72 -8.44 -5.24
CA GLN A 23 -38.52 -9.83 -5.71
C GLN A 23 -39.46 -10.18 -6.86
N GLN A 24 -40.76 -9.83 -6.77
CA GLN A 24 -41.74 -10.10 -7.80
C GLN A 24 -41.41 -9.42 -9.14
N GLU A 25 -40.98 -8.15 -9.07
CA GLU A 25 -40.61 -7.36 -10.23
C GLU A 25 -39.17 -7.66 -10.70
N LYS A 26 -38.43 -8.53 -9.98
CA LYS A 26 -37.03 -8.89 -10.27
C LYS A 26 -36.10 -7.67 -10.37
N ILE A 27 -36.34 -6.68 -9.54
CA ILE A 27 -35.53 -5.47 -9.49
C ILE A 27 -34.18 -5.81 -8.81
N ASN A 28 -33.07 -5.51 -9.46
CA ASN A 28 -31.75 -5.63 -8.86
C ASN A 28 -31.46 -4.39 -8.00
N ALA A 29 -32.12 -4.33 -6.84
CA ALA A 29 -32.04 -3.20 -5.93
C ALA A 29 -30.70 -3.16 -5.18
N VAL A 30 -30.20 -1.94 -4.94
CA VAL A 30 -29.00 -1.64 -4.17
C VAL A 30 -29.36 -0.79 -2.96
N GLY A 31 -28.86 -1.17 -1.80
CA GLY A 31 -29.14 -0.47 -0.54
C GLY A 31 -30.55 -0.73 -0.01
N MET A 32 -30.98 0.13 0.91
CA MET A 32 -32.30 0.07 1.53
C MET A 32 -33.30 0.94 0.76
N PRO A 33 -34.54 0.46 0.53
CA PRO A 33 -35.58 1.27 -0.05
C PRO A 33 -35.89 2.53 0.77
N ASN A 34 -36.02 3.66 0.11
CA ASN A 34 -36.45 4.90 0.74
C ASN A 34 -37.98 5.05 0.64
N ILE A 35 -38.67 5.16 1.77
CA ILE A 35 -40.12 5.33 1.83
C ILE A 35 -40.41 6.83 1.82
N GLU A 36 -40.94 7.33 0.70
CA GLU A 36 -41.17 8.76 0.50
C GLU A 36 -42.54 9.22 1.02
N LYS A 37 -43.55 8.39 0.85
CA LYS A 37 -44.94 8.71 1.18
C LYS A 37 -45.66 7.50 1.71
N THR A 38 -46.43 7.70 2.78
CA THR A 38 -47.28 6.67 3.39
C THR A 38 -48.64 7.29 3.74
N GLU A 39 -49.73 6.72 3.25
CA GLU A 39 -51.08 7.18 3.54
C GLU A 39 -52.07 5.98 3.65
N MET A 40 -53.09 6.13 4.49
CA MET A 40 -54.22 5.19 4.52
C MET A 40 -55.30 5.67 3.56
N LYS A 41 -55.68 4.81 2.62
CA LYS A 41 -56.71 5.09 1.64
C LYS A 41 -57.63 3.90 1.50
N ASP A 42 -58.94 4.07 1.70
CA ASP A 42 -59.95 3.04 1.58
C ASP A 42 -59.61 1.76 2.40
N ASP A 43 -59.21 1.90 3.66
CA ASP A 43 -58.72 0.86 4.57
C ASP A 43 -57.47 0.09 4.10
N ALA A 44 -56.78 0.60 3.06
CA ALA A 44 -55.51 0.06 2.60
C ALA A 44 -54.33 1.01 2.91
N LEU A 45 -53.21 0.42 3.24
CA LEU A 45 -51.95 1.15 3.38
C LEU A 45 -51.30 1.36 2.00
N VAL A 46 -51.21 2.59 1.58
CA VAL A 46 -50.57 2.97 0.30
C VAL A 46 -49.29 3.72 0.61
N TYR A 47 -48.20 3.29 0.01
CA TYR A 47 -46.91 3.94 0.14
C TYR A 47 -46.14 3.98 -1.17
N THR A 48 -45.19 4.93 -1.28
CA THR A 48 -44.26 5.04 -2.39
C THR A 48 -42.85 4.74 -1.85
N ALA A 49 -42.18 3.76 -2.47
CA ALA A 49 -40.83 3.41 -2.14
C ALA A 49 -39.93 3.67 -3.36
N THR A 50 -38.82 4.37 -3.16
CA THR A 50 -37.78 4.58 -4.16
C THR A 50 -36.60 3.66 -3.85
N VAL A 51 -36.14 2.91 -4.86
CA VAL A 51 -34.99 2.03 -4.75
C VAL A 51 -33.93 2.43 -5.77
N GLU A 52 -32.68 2.41 -5.36
CA GLU A 52 -31.57 2.48 -6.29
C GLU A 52 -31.36 1.10 -6.93
N VAL A 53 -31.00 1.06 -8.20
CA VAL A 53 -30.79 -0.19 -8.94
C VAL A 53 -29.34 -0.33 -9.36
N TYR A 54 -28.88 -1.57 -9.46
CA TYR A 54 -27.55 -1.85 -9.99
C TYR A 54 -27.43 -1.28 -11.42
N PRO A 55 -26.37 -0.51 -11.74
CA PRO A 55 -26.27 0.17 -13.03
C PRO A 55 -26.13 -0.82 -14.18
N GLU A 56 -26.91 -0.61 -15.22
CA GLU A 56 -26.77 -1.30 -16.51
C GLU A 56 -25.76 -0.52 -17.35
N VAL A 57 -24.64 -1.15 -17.70
CA VAL A 57 -23.55 -0.51 -18.44
C VAL A 57 -23.17 -1.35 -19.65
N GLU A 58 -23.04 -0.69 -20.79
CA GLU A 58 -22.36 -1.25 -21.96
C GLU A 58 -20.89 -0.89 -21.88
N VAL A 59 -20.04 -1.90 -21.61
CA VAL A 59 -18.62 -1.65 -21.33
C VAL A 59 -17.82 -1.51 -22.62
N LYS A 60 -17.12 -0.39 -22.73
CA LYS A 60 -16.17 -0.09 -23.81
C LYS A 60 -14.77 -0.51 -23.37
N PHE A 61 -14.25 -1.58 -23.95
CA PHE A 61 -12.89 -2.06 -23.65
C PHE A 61 -12.07 -2.35 -24.91
N GLU A 62 -12.66 -2.36 -26.08
CA GLU A 62 -11.95 -2.58 -27.33
C GLU A 62 -11.05 -1.38 -27.68
N GLY A 63 -9.81 -1.67 -28.05
CA GLY A 63 -8.87 -0.66 -28.49
C GLY A 63 -8.35 0.28 -27.39
N LEU A 64 -8.53 -0.07 -26.10
CA LEU A 64 -7.91 0.64 -25.00
C LEU A 64 -6.39 0.71 -25.17
N GLU A 65 -5.80 1.86 -24.88
CA GLU A 65 -4.34 2.01 -24.89
C GLU A 65 -3.78 1.62 -23.52
N VAL A 66 -2.95 0.59 -23.48
CA VAL A 66 -2.36 0.07 -22.25
C VAL A 66 -0.86 -0.02 -22.39
N GLU A 67 -0.12 0.63 -21.48
CA GLU A 67 1.33 0.48 -21.38
C GLU A 67 1.65 -0.76 -20.54
N ARG A 68 2.39 -1.70 -21.13
CA ARG A 68 2.90 -2.88 -20.44
C ARG A 68 4.41 -2.74 -20.27
N LYS A 69 4.86 -2.68 -19.01
CA LYS A 69 6.27 -2.62 -18.71
C LYS A 69 6.92 -3.99 -18.80
N ALA A 70 8.19 -4.00 -19.19
CA ALA A 70 9.04 -5.18 -19.22
C ALA A 70 10.39 -4.83 -18.58
N THR A 71 10.93 -5.74 -17.81
CA THR A 71 12.28 -5.66 -17.25
C THR A 71 12.84 -7.06 -17.03
N GLU A 72 14.16 -7.16 -17.01
CA GLU A 72 14.89 -8.38 -16.72
C GLU A 72 15.87 -8.10 -15.60
N VAL A 73 16.08 -9.10 -14.72
CA VAL A 73 17.09 -9.04 -13.67
C VAL A 73 18.43 -9.45 -14.26
N ASN A 74 19.38 -8.53 -14.29
CA ASN A 74 20.73 -8.79 -14.78
C ASN A 74 21.72 -9.09 -13.63
N ASP A 75 22.95 -9.50 -13.97
CA ASP A 75 23.95 -9.85 -12.97
C ASP A 75 24.34 -8.68 -12.05
N LYS A 76 24.34 -7.45 -12.56
CA LYS A 76 24.64 -6.27 -11.74
C LYS A 76 23.54 -5.98 -10.72
N ASP A 77 22.30 -6.25 -11.06
CA ASP A 77 21.18 -6.10 -10.12
C ASP A 77 21.33 -7.09 -8.96
N VAL A 78 21.72 -8.34 -9.27
CA VAL A 78 21.97 -9.39 -8.26
C VAL A 78 23.15 -9.01 -7.37
N GLU A 79 24.26 -8.55 -7.95
CA GLU A 79 25.43 -8.10 -7.20
C GLU A 79 25.09 -6.93 -6.27
N LYS A 80 24.34 -5.95 -6.77
CA LYS A 80 23.86 -4.81 -5.97
C LYS A 80 22.92 -5.24 -4.83
N MET A 81 22.07 -6.23 -5.08
CA MET A 81 21.20 -6.79 -4.05
C MET A 81 22.01 -7.47 -2.96
N ILE A 82 23.00 -8.29 -3.32
CA ILE A 82 23.91 -8.94 -2.35
C ILE A 82 24.70 -7.90 -1.56
N GLU A 83 25.20 -6.85 -2.20
CA GLU A 83 25.83 -5.73 -1.50
C GLU A 83 24.88 -5.06 -0.49
N ASN A 84 23.62 -4.87 -0.85
CA ASN A 84 22.61 -4.34 0.06
C ASN A 84 22.37 -5.27 1.25
N LEU A 85 22.33 -6.60 1.04
CA LEU A 85 22.24 -7.59 2.12
C LEU A 85 23.46 -7.53 3.04
N GLN A 86 24.68 -7.34 2.48
CA GLN A 86 25.88 -7.12 3.29
C GLN A 86 25.80 -5.79 4.07
N LYS A 87 25.31 -4.70 3.46
CA LYS A 87 25.13 -3.40 4.14
C LYS A 87 24.17 -3.48 5.32
N GLN A 88 23.08 -4.24 5.20
CA GLN A 88 22.13 -4.46 6.31
C GLN A 88 22.77 -5.18 7.50
N ARG A 89 23.85 -5.93 7.28
CA ARG A 89 24.62 -6.68 8.28
C ARG A 89 25.99 -6.06 8.57
N ALA A 90 26.27 -4.88 8.01
CA ALA A 90 27.53 -4.21 8.21
C ALA A 90 27.75 -3.81 9.68
N ALA A 91 28.94 -4.06 10.17
CA ALA A 91 29.41 -3.51 11.44
C ALA A 91 30.00 -2.11 11.24
N TRP A 92 29.93 -1.30 12.29
CA TRP A 92 30.60 -0.01 12.27
C TRP A 92 32.05 -0.18 12.76
N ALA A 93 32.98 0.36 12.01
CA ALA A 93 34.40 0.29 12.35
C ALA A 93 34.99 1.71 12.38
N GLU A 94 35.72 2.04 13.47
CA GLU A 94 36.40 3.31 13.60
C GLU A 94 37.33 3.59 12.44
N THR A 95 37.31 4.83 11.97
CA THR A 95 38.22 5.31 10.93
C THR A 95 38.94 6.58 11.39
N LYS A 96 40.21 6.71 11.00
CA LYS A 96 41.00 7.95 11.20
C LYS A 96 40.73 9.00 10.09
N GLY A 97 39.84 8.66 9.13
CA GLY A 97 39.49 9.55 8.05
C GLY A 97 38.49 10.65 8.47
N MET A 98 38.20 11.53 7.51
CA MET A 98 37.15 12.54 7.67
C MET A 98 35.78 11.90 7.58
N ALA A 99 34.81 12.47 8.28
CA ALA A 99 33.38 12.11 8.18
C ALA A 99 32.89 12.35 6.75
N LYS A 100 32.23 11.35 6.17
CA LYS A 100 31.64 11.38 4.83
C LYS A 100 30.20 10.92 4.92
N LYS A 101 29.45 11.18 3.85
CA LYS A 101 28.12 10.62 3.67
C LYS A 101 28.15 9.09 3.83
N ASP A 102 27.13 8.52 4.42
CA ASP A 102 26.97 7.10 4.78
C ASP A 102 27.93 6.59 5.88
N MET A 103 28.64 7.48 6.56
CA MET A 103 29.41 7.15 7.77
C MET A 103 28.62 7.49 9.03
N GLN A 104 28.81 6.71 10.09
CA GLN A 104 28.26 7.01 11.41
C GLN A 104 29.25 7.91 12.17
N VAL A 105 28.73 8.98 12.75
CA VAL A 105 29.49 9.90 13.58
C VAL A 105 28.85 9.94 14.97
N THR A 106 29.71 9.78 15.98
CA THR A 106 29.34 10.05 17.37
C THR A 106 29.88 11.41 17.77
N PHE A 107 29.02 12.31 18.23
CA PHE A 107 29.39 13.69 18.51
C PHE A 107 28.54 14.27 19.63
N ASP A 108 29.06 15.32 20.27
CA ASP A 108 28.29 16.19 21.12
C ASP A 108 27.88 17.42 20.34
N PHE A 109 26.72 17.94 20.64
CA PHE A 109 26.30 19.22 20.07
C PHE A 109 25.58 20.08 21.09
N GLU A 110 25.72 21.38 20.91
CA GLU A 110 25.03 22.41 21.68
C GLU A 110 24.54 23.49 20.73
N GLY A 111 23.21 23.65 20.67
CA GLY A 111 22.53 24.62 19.81
C GLY A 111 22.10 25.85 20.55
N THR A 112 22.18 27.00 19.89
CA THR A 112 21.69 28.30 20.37
C THR A 112 20.90 28.98 19.25
N VAL A 113 19.83 29.70 19.62
CA VAL A 113 19.07 30.61 18.78
C VAL A 113 19.17 32.00 19.39
N ASP A 114 19.59 32.99 18.64
CA ASP A 114 19.83 34.36 19.11
C ASP A 114 20.80 34.42 20.34
N GLY A 115 21.72 33.44 20.44
CA GLY A 115 22.67 33.32 21.51
C GLY A 115 22.15 32.62 22.78
N GLU A 116 20.89 32.24 22.82
CA GLU A 116 20.27 31.52 23.94
C GLU A 116 20.10 30.02 23.64
N LYS A 117 20.39 29.19 24.67
CA LYS A 117 20.16 27.74 24.56
C LYS A 117 18.66 27.44 24.58
N PHE A 118 18.24 26.44 23.85
CA PHE A 118 16.85 25.99 23.77
C PHE A 118 16.71 24.52 24.15
N GLU A 119 15.52 24.14 24.58
CA GLU A 119 15.20 22.77 24.98
C GLU A 119 15.33 21.81 23.79
N GLY A 120 16.02 20.69 23.99
CA GLY A 120 16.33 19.73 22.90
C GLY A 120 17.50 20.15 21.99
N GLY A 121 18.11 21.34 22.21
CA GLY A 121 19.23 21.84 21.42
C GLY A 121 20.58 21.23 21.75
N ALA A 122 20.72 20.37 22.76
CA ALA A 122 21.98 19.79 23.16
C ALA A 122 21.87 18.28 23.39
N ALA A 123 22.88 17.54 22.99
CA ALA A 123 23.05 16.12 23.35
C ALA A 123 24.54 15.76 23.38
N GLU A 124 24.85 14.75 24.21
CA GLU A 124 26.16 14.13 24.27
C GLU A 124 26.10 12.72 23.67
N ASP A 125 27.24 12.27 23.11
CA ASP A 125 27.37 10.93 22.50
C ASP A 125 26.29 10.57 21.48
N PHE A 126 25.79 11.58 20.77
CA PHE A 126 24.75 11.39 19.77
C PHE A 126 25.31 10.67 18.54
N LYS A 127 24.64 9.59 18.14
CA LYS A 127 25.04 8.77 16.97
C LYS A 127 24.16 9.08 15.77
N LEU A 128 24.77 9.45 14.67
CA LEU A 128 24.09 9.81 13.44
C LEU A 128 24.82 9.25 12.23
N VAL A 129 24.05 8.65 11.32
CA VAL A 129 24.57 8.32 9.99
C VAL A 129 24.36 9.52 9.09
N LEU A 130 25.46 10.08 8.56
CA LEU A 130 25.43 11.27 7.71
C LEU A 130 24.76 10.96 6.37
N GLY A 131 23.83 11.79 5.97
CA GLY A 131 23.01 11.61 4.77
C GLY A 131 21.72 10.85 5.03
N SER A 132 21.41 10.52 6.29
CA SER A 132 20.15 9.85 6.68
C SER A 132 18.92 10.75 6.62
N GLY A 133 19.10 12.07 6.60
CA GLY A 133 18.00 13.05 6.63
C GLY A 133 17.26 13.11 7.97
N ARG A 134 17.85 12.61 9.05
CA ARG A 134 17.23 12.59 10.39
C ARG A 134 17.34 13.91 11.14
N MET A 135 18.21 14.81 10.68
CA MET A 135 18.44 16.12 11.27
C MET A 135 17.90 17.21 10.34
N ILE A 136 17.77 18.43 10.87
CA ILE A 136 17.34 19.59 10.09
C ILE A 136 18.30 19.85 8.92
N PRO A 137 17.79 20.39 7.80
CA PRO A 137 18.61 20.66 6.61
C PRO A 137 19.87 21.44 6.93
N GLY A 138 21.01 21.01 6.33
CA GLY A 138 22.31 21.63 6.53
C GLY A 138 23.10 21.15 7.76
N PHE A 139 22.44 20.50 8.74
CA PHE A 139 23.12 20.01 9.94
C PHE A 139 24.12 18.88 9.61
N GLU A 140 23.65 17.85 8.90
CA GLU A 140 24.48 16.71 8.50
C GLU A 140 25.61 17.13 7.58
N ASP A 141 25.33 18.02 6.62
CA ASP A 141 26.33 18.58 5.70
C ASP A 141 27.42 19.40 6.44
N GLY A 142 27.04 20.04 7.54
CA GLY A 142 27.98 20.77 8.39
C GLY A 142 29.02 19.88 9.07
N ILE A 143 28.72 18.61 9.32
CA ILE A 143 29.59 17.60 9.94
C ILE A 143 30.48 16.92 8.89
N VAL A 144 30.05 16.87 7.64
CA VAL A 144 30.87 16.29 6.56
C VAL A 144 32.22 17.00 6.48
N GLY A 145 33.30 16.21 6.43
CA GLY A 145 34.67 16.68 6.41
C GLY A 145 35.36 16.82 7.76
N MET A 146 34.59 16.75 8.88
CA MET A 146 35.16 16.77 10.22
C MET A 146 35.86 15.45 10.58
N LYS A 147 36.87 15.55 11.45
CA LYS A 147 37.60 14.40 11.99
C LYS A 147 37.30 14.22 13.46
N LYS A 148 37.62 13.02 13.97
CA LYS A 148 37.61 12.76 15.41
C LYS A 148 38.42 13.82 16.18
N GLY A 149 37.82 14.39 17.21
CA GLY A 149 38.38 15.42 18.07
C GLY A 149 38.24 16.85 17.55
N GLU A 150 37.68 17.05 16.36
CA GLU A 150 37.43 18.39 15.82
C GLU A 150 36.16 19.01 16.40
N GLU A 151 36.25 20.33 16.64
CA GLU A 151 35.13 21.17 17.02
C GLU A 151 34.81 22.13 15.87
N LYS A 152 33.52 22.34 15.61
CA LYS A 152 33.05 23.28 14.61
C LYS A 152 31.71 23.87 15.02
N VAL A 153 31.53 25.15 14.70
CA VAL A 153 30.21 25.77 14.80
C VAL A 153 29.61 25.80 13.39
N ILE A 154 28.38 25.32 13.29
CA ILE A 154 27.63 25.33 12.03
C ILE A 154 26.38 26.20 12.20
N ASP A 155 26.05 26.94 11.15
CA ASP A 155 24.82 27.74 11.05
C ASP A 155 23.80 26.95 10.25
N VAL A 156 22.61 26.76 10.80
CA VAL A 156 21.49 26.08 10.15
C VAL A 156 20.20 26.83 10.38
N THR A 157 19.22 26.65 9.50
CA THR A 157 17.90 27.27 9.63
C THR A 157 16.87 26.18 9.83
N PHE A 158 16.06 26.33 10.86
CA PHE A 158 14.92 25.46 11.07
C PHE A 158 13.90 25.62 9.93
N PRO A 159 13.30 24.53 9.42
CA PRO A 159 12.20 24.60 8.47
C PRO A 159 11.04 25.47 8.98
N GLU A 160 10.29 26.10 8.08
CA GLU A 160 9.12 26.90 8.47
C GLU A 160 7.98 26.08 9.08
N ASP A 161 7.91 24.80 8.72
CA ASP A 161 6.95 23.80 9.21
C ASP A 161 7.48 22.97 10.39
N TYR A 162 8.53 23.44 11.07
CA TYR A 162 9.10 22.72 12.21
C TYR A 162 8.11 22.62 13.35
N GLN A 163 8.00 21.41 13.98
CA GLN A 163 7.01 21.11 15.03
C GLN A 163 7.02 22.07 16.24
N ALA A 164 8.19 22.62 16.58
CA ALA A 164 8.32 23.64 17.64
C ALA A 164 8.15 25.03 17.01
N GLU A 165 6.97 25.63 17.14
CA GLU A 165 6.61 26.94 16.59
C GLU A 165 7.59 28.06 16.98
N ASN A 166 8.17 27.97 18.19
CA ASN A 166 9.14 28.93 18.70
C ASN A 166 10.52 28.86 18.00
N LEU A 167 10.78 27.78 17.24
CA LEU A 167 12.03 27.55 16.50
C LEU A 167 11.83 27.64 14.99
N ALA A 168 10.60 27.46 14.48
CA ALA A 168 10.29 27.46 13.05
C ALA A 168 10.82 28.72 12.33
N GLY A 169 11.54 28.50 11.22
CA GLY A 169 12.14 29.56 10.40
C GLY A 169 13.33 30.29 11.02
N LYS A 170 13.72 29.97 12.27
CA LYS A 170 14.85 30.66 12.93
C LYS A 170 16.19 30.07 12.58
N GLN A 171 17.20 30.93 12.54
CA GLN A 171 18.59 30.52 12.45
C GLN A 171 19.10 30.04 13.81
N ALA A 172 19.82 28.93 13.80
CA ALA A 172 20.47 28.38 14.97
C ALA A 172 21.95 28.12 14.70
N GLN A 173 22.75 28.26 15.73
CA GLN A 173 24.17 27.89 15.71
C GLN A 173 24.36 26.65 16.54
N PHE A 174 24.99 25.62 15.98
CA PHE A 174 25.33 24.40 16.69
C PHE A 174 26.85 24.28 16.82
N LYS A 175 27.33 24.23 18.04
CA LYS A 175 28.69 23.82 18.34
C LYS A 175 28.73 22.31 18.37
N ILE A 176 29.51 21.71 17.49
CA ILE A 176 29.62 20.25 17.34
C ILE A 176 31.05 19.84 17.71
N THR A 177 31.16 18.77 18.51
CA THR A 177 32.44 18.14 18.86
C THR A 177 32.39 16.68 18.46
N VAL A 178 33.17 16.29 17.44
CA VAL A 178 33.17 14.92 16.94
C VAL A 178 34.03 14.03 17.83
N LYS A 179 33.42 12.97 18.40
CA LYS A 179 34.11 12.00 19.25
C LYS A 179 34.61 10.78 18.51
N LEU A 180 33.83 10.31 17.54
CA LEU A 180 34.13 9.09 16.78
C LEU A 180 33.58 9.19 15.38
N VAL A 181 34.36 8.70 14.41
CA VAL A 181 33.94 8.54 13.02
C VAL A 181 34.09 7.07 12.65
N GLU A 182 33.00 6.47 12.21
CA GLU A 182 32.93 5.05 11.87
C GLU A 182 32.45 4.88 10.43
N LYS A 183 33.07 3.94 9.73
CA LYS A 183 32.62 3.52 8.39
C LYS A 183 31.99 2.14 8.47
N GLN A 184 31.07 1.87 7.56
CA GLN A 184 30.55 0.53 7.40
C GLN A 184 31.67 -0.44 6.99
N LYS A 185 31.78 -1.53 7.74
CA LYS A 185 32.59 -2.68 7.37
C LYS A 185 31.64 -3.78 6.92
N LEU A 186 31.56 -4.01 5.62
CA LEU A 186 30.75 -5.07 5.07
C LEU A 186 31.29 -6.42 5.56
N PRO A 187 30.42 -7.35 5.98
CA PRO A 187 30.83 -8.72 6.27
C PRO A 187 31.32 -9.38 4.97
N GLU A 188 32.29 -10.27 5.09
CA GLU A 188 32.68 -11.15 4.00
C GLU A 188 31.53 -12.16 3.75
N ILE A 189 31.42 -12.61 2.50
CA ILE A 189 30.43 -13.66 2.18
C ILE A 189 31.09 -15.00 2.49
N ASP A 190 31.20 -15.28 3.78
CA ASP A 190 31.74 -16.52 4.34
C ASP A 190 30.64 -17.52 4.73
N ALA A 191 31.02 -18.65 5.30
CA ALA A 191 30.08 -19.67 5.74
C ALA A 191 29.04 -19.17 6.75
N GLU A 192 29.41 -18.22 7.63
CA GLU A 192 28.51 -17.63 8.61
C GLU A 192 27.48 -16.73 7.94
N PHE A 193 27.91 -15.90 6.98
CA PHE A 193 27.03 -15.09 6.18
C PHE A 193 26.05 -15.93 5.36
N LEU A 194 26.53 -16.96 4.66
CA LEU A 194 25.72 -17.86 3.86
C LEU A 194 24.63 -18.56 4.68
N LYS A 195 24.99 -19.01 5.89
CA LYS A 195 24.06 -19.68 6.82
C LYS A 195 22.86 -18.82 7.20
N ILE A 196 23.03 -17.48 7.28
CA ILE A 196 21.94 -16.55 7.58
C ILE A 196 20.84 -16.64 6.52
N PHE A 197 21.21 -16.91 5.28
CA PHE A 197 20.30 -17.04 4.14
C PHE A 197 19.93 -18.49 3.81
N GLY A 198 20.21 -19.43 4.72
CA GLY A 198 19.86 -20.85 4.53
C GLY A 198 20.72 -21.56 3.50
N VAL A 199 21.89 -21.00 3.14
CA VAL A 199 22.83 -21.60 2.17
C VAL A 199 23.96 -22.27 2.93
N SER A 200 24.25 -23.53 2.60
CA SER A 200 25.37 -24.26 3.18
C SER A 200 26.71 -23.79 2.59
N GLU A 201 27.81 -24.02 3.33
CA GLU A 201 29.16 -23.71 2.86
C GLU A 201 29.50 -24.49 1.57
N GLU A 202 28.99 -25.70 1.43
CA GLU A 202 29.23 -26.58 0.24
C GLU A 202 28.53 -26.02 -1.01
N GLU A 203 27.34 -25.41 -0.86
CA GLU A 203 26.60 -24.78 -1.95
C GLU A 203 27.23 -23.44 -2.38
N GLY A 204 27.82 -22.72 -1.42
CA GLY A 204 28.66 -21.53 -1.68
C GLY A 204 27.89 -20.30 -2.17
N VAL A 205 28.68 -19.31 -2.59
CA VAL A 205 28.19 -17.99 -3.04
C VAL A 205 27.31 -18.09 -4.29
N GLU A 206 27.57 -19.04 -5.18
CA GLU A 206 26.79 -19.19 -6.42
C GLU A 206 25.35 -19.61 -6.13
N LYS A 207 25.11 -20.41 -5.10
CA LYS A 207 23.75 -20.75 -4.65
C LYS A 207 23.05 -19.52 -4.09
N LEU A 208 23.73 -18.70 -3.28
CA LEU A 208 23.17 -17.44 -2.77
C LEU A 208 22.77 -16.52 -3.94
N LYS A 209 23.64 -16.35 -4.94
CA LYS A 209 23.33 -15.53 -6.13
C LYS A 209 22.11 -16.08 -6.88
N ALA A 210 22.03 -17.38 -7.05
CA ALA A 210 20.89 -18.03 -7.72
C ALA A 210 19.58 -17.81 -6.96
N ASP A 211 19.59 -17.94 -5.63
CA ASP A 211 18.41 -17.74 -4.79
C ASP A 211 17.98 -16.27 -4.76
N VAL A 212 18.93 -15.33 -4.66
CA VAL A 212 18.67 -13.91 -4.75
C VAL A 212 18.05 -13.56 -6.11
N ARG A 213 18.65 -14.04 -7.22
CA ARG A 213 18.11 -13.86 -8.57
C ARG A 213 16.68 -14.37 -8.68
N LYS A 214 16.43 -15.60 -8.24
CA LYS A 214 15.10 -16.22 -8.27
C LYS A 214 14.06 -15.39 -7.51
N ASN A 215 14.42 -14.84 -6.35
CA ASN A 215 13.56 -13.98 -5.57
C ASN A 215 13.28 -12.65 -6.29
N MET A 216 14.32 -12.04 -6.86
CA MET A 216 14.19 -10.78 -7.63
C MET A 216 13.32 -10.98 -8.89
N GLU A 217 13.52 -12.07 -9.64
CA GLU A 217 12.71 -12.40 -10.82
C GLU A 217 11.23 -12.61 -10.46
N ARG A 218 10.96 -13.23 -9.32
CA ARG A 218 9.59 -13.39 -8.82
C ARG A 218 8.97 -12.03 -8.42
N GLU A 219 9.74 -11.17 -7.76
CA GLU A 219 9.30 -9.82 -7.41
C GLU A 219 8.99 -9.00 -8.67
N VAL A 220 9.86 -9.06 -9.67
CA VAL A 220 9.66 -8.44 -10.99
C VAL A 220 8.38 -8.98 -11.64
N LYS A 221 8.21 -10.30 -11.71
CA LYS A 221 7.02 -10.93 -12.30
C LYS A 221 5.73 -10.41 -11.65
N ASN A 222 5.70 -10.38 -10.31
CA ASN A 222 4.54 -9.90 -9.57
C ASN A 222 4.33 -8.40 -9.76
N GLY A 223 5.40 -7.62 -9.76
CA GLY A 223 5.35 -6.17 -9.98
C GLY A 223 4.84 -5.81 -11.36
N LEU A 224 5.33 -6.47 -12.41
CA LEU A 224 4.88 -6.26 -13.79
C LEU A 224 3.42 -6.68 -13.97
N ARG A 225 3.00 -7.80 -13.37
CA ARG A 225 1.60 -8.23 -13.37
C ARG A 225 0.69 -7.18 -12.74
N ASN A 226 1.05 -6.67 -11.57
CA ASN A 226 0.28 -5.64 -10.88
C ASN A 226 0.27 -4.31 -11.66
N GLN A 227 1.38 -3.99 -12.32
CA GLN A 227 1.49 -2.78 -13.14
C GLN A 227 0.54 -2.84 -14.35
N VAL A 228 0.57 -3.94 -15.13
CA VAL A 228 -0.29 -4.06 -16.31
C VAL A 228 -1.76 -4.19 -15.93
N LYS A 229 -2.07 -4.87 -14.83
CA LYS A 229 -3.42 -4.94 -14.25
C LYS A 229 -3.93 -3.54 -13.89
N GLY A 230 -3.14 -2.76 -13.14
CA GLY A 230 -3.49 -1.39 -12.79
C GLY A 230 -3.69 -0.51 -14.02
N ALA A 231 -2.77 -0.54 -14.99
CA ALA A 231 -2.88 0.23 -16.22
C ALA A 231 -4.13 -0.15 -17.04
N THR A 232 -4.47 -1.44 -17.12
CA THR A 232 -5.66 -1.94 -17.81
C THR A 232 -6.94 -1.45 -17.13
N PHE A 233 -7.01 -1.54 -15.81
CA PHE A 233 -8.17 -1.09 -15.05
C PHE A 233 -8.33 0.43 -15.06
N ASP A 234 -7.23 1.19 -14.99
CA ASP A 234 -7.27 2.65 -15.13
C ASP A 234 -7.79 3.07 -16.51
N ALA A 235 -7.32 2.41 -17.59
CA ALA A 235 -7.81 2.65 -18.94
C ALA A 235 -9.30 2.28 -19.08
N LEU A 236 -9.73 1.16 -18.49
CA LEU A 236 -11.12 0.73 -18.48
C LEU A 236 -12.03 1.75 -17.79
N VAL A 237 -11.64 2.22 -16.62
CA VAL A 237 -12.38 3.23 -15.85
C VAL A 237 -12.44 4.56 -16.61
N ALA A 238 -11.34 4.98 -17.22
CA ALA A 238 -11.29 6.23 -17.99
C ALA A 238 -12.16 6.22 -19.25
N ALA A 239 -12.27 5.07 -19.92
CA ALA A 239 -13.04 4.93 -21.17
C ALA A 239 -14.56 4.81 -20.97
N ASN A 240 -15.02 4.59 -19.74
CA ASN A 240 -16.42 4.35 -19.45
C ASN A 240 -16.95 5.37 -18.45
N GLU A 241 -18.12 5.91 -18.69
CA GLU A 241 -18.89 6.70 -17.74
C GLU A 241 -20.00 5.83 -17.16
N VAL A 242 -20.13 5.84 -15.84
CA VAL A 242 -21.11 5.04 -15.09
C VAL A 242 -21.76 5.92 -14.03
N GLU A 243 -23.08 5.97 -14.01
CA GLU A 243 -23.82 6.56 -12.90
C GLU A 243 -23.79 5.59 -11.73
N LEU A 244 -23.21 6.02 -10.62
CA LEU A 244 -23.03 5.16 -9.46
C LEU A 244 -24.13 5.40 -8.43
N PRO A 245 -24.86 4.35 -7.98
CA PRO A 245 -25.82 4.46 -6.89
C PRO A 245 -25.17 4.99 -5.61
N ALA A 246 -25.83 5.96 -4.94
CA ALA A 246 -25.32 6.55 -3.72
C ALA A 246 -25.12 5.49 -2.60
N ALA A 247 -25.99 4.49 -2.57
CA ALA A 247 -25.86 3.39 -1.61
C ALA A 247 -24.58 2.56 -1.82
N MET A 248 -24.16 2.33 -3.07
CA MET A 248 -22.90 1.62 -3.34
C MET A 248 -21.69 2.44 -2.90
N LEU A 249 -21.72 3.76 -3.16
CA LEU A 249 -20.65 4.67 -2.75
C LEU A 249 -20.53 4.72 -1.22
N ALA A 250 -21.66 4.86 -0.52
CA ALA A 250 -21.67 4.89 0.94
C ALA A 250 -21.11 3.61 1.55
N GLN A 251 -21.50 2.43 1.02
CA GLN A 251 -20.97 1.15 1.48
C GLN A 251 -19.46 1.03 1.26
N GLU A 252 -18.98 1.49 0.10
CA GLU A 252 -17.54 1.43 -0.21
C GLU A 252 -16.73 2.40 0.65
N ILE A 253 -17.24 3.62 0.91
CA ILE A 253 -16.64 4.58 1.84
C ILE A 253 -16.53 3.97 3.23
N ASP A 254 -17.59 3.36 3.73
CA ASP A 254 -17.57 2.71 5.04
C ASP A 254 -16.58 1.55 5.09
N ARG A 255 -16.50 0.74 4.05
CA ARG A 255 -15.53 -0.35 3.93
C ARG A 255 -14.09 0.17 3.98
N GLN A 256 -13.76 1.22 3.21
CA GLN A 256 -12.43 1.83 3.17
C GLN A 256 -12.07 2.47 4.53
N ARG A 257 -13.03 3.15 5.16
CA ARG A 257 -12.87 3.71 6.51
C ARG A 257 -12.55 2.62 7.53
N GLN A 258 -13.28 1.51 7.53
CA GLN A 258 -13.02 0.39 8.42
C GLN A 258 -11.66 -0.26 8.18
N GLN A 259 -11.23 -0.41 6.93
CA GLN A 259 -9.91 -0.90 6.60
C GLN A 259 -8.80 0.02 7.13
N MET A 260 -8.94 1.33 6.98
CA MET A 260 -7.98 2.30 7.50
C MET A 260 -7.89 2.23 9.04
N ILE A 261 -9.04 2.16 9.73
CA ILE A 261 -9.08 1.99 11.19
C ILE A 261 -8.39 0.69 11.61
N GLN A 262 -8.65 -0.41 10.89
CA GLN A 262 -8.02 -1.69 11.18
C GLN A 262 -6.50 -1.67 10.99
N GLN A 263 -6.01 -1.08 9.91
CA GLN A 263 -4.57 -0.90 9.67
C GLN A 263 -3.92 -0.05 10.77
N PHE A 264 -4.57 1.05 11.15
CA PHE A 264 -4.10 1.91 12.23
C PHE A 264 -4.05 1.17 13.57
N THR A 265 -5.09 0.37 13.86
CA THR A 265 -5.14 -0.46 15.07
C THR A 265 -4.02 -1.51 15.11
N GLN A 266 -3.70 -2.12 13.98
CA GLN A 266 -2.60 -3.09 13.88
C GLN A 266 -1.24 -2.41 14.08
N GLN A 267 -1.07 -1.19 13.59
CA GLN A 267 0.20 -0.46 13.65
C GLN A 267 0.46 0.17 15.04
N PHE A 268 -0.57 0.72 15.69
CA PHE A 268 -0.45 1.51 16.93
C PHE A 268 -1.11 0.87 18.16
N GLY A 269 -1.71 -0.31 18.00
CA GLY A 269 -2.41 -1.03 19.05
C GLY A 269 -3.79 -0.43 19.42
N ALA A 270 -4.52 -1.14 20.29
CA ALA A 270 -5.89 -0.77 20.65
C ALA A 270 -6.02 0.60 21.37
N GLN A 271 -4.96 1.06 22.06
CA GLN A 271 -4.95 2.38 22.70
C GLN A 271 -4.82 3.52 21.67
N GLY A 272 -4.06 3.31 20.59
CA GLY A 272 -3.98 4.25 19.47
C GLY A 272 -5.31 4.36 18.72
N ALA A 273 -6.02 3.24 18.56
CA ALA A 273 -7.32 3.19 17.90
C ALA A 273 -8.42 3.94 18.67
N GLN A 274 -8.38 3.97 20.00
CA GLN A 274 -9.34 4.75 20.82
C GLN A 274 -9.16 6.27 20.68
N ALA A 275 -7.97 6.73 20.31
CA ALA A 275 -7.71 8.14 20.03
C ALA A 275 -8.17 8.54 18.62
N PHE A 276 -8.49 7.57 17.77
CA PHE A 276 -8.94 7.78 16.40
C PHE A 276 -10.47 7.77 16.36
N ASP A 277 -11.07 8.95 16.44
CA ASP A 277 -12.52 9.09 16.27
C ASP A 277 -12.88 8.96 14.77
N SER A 278 -13.91 8.18 14.47
CA SER A 278 -14.45 8.06 13.10
C SER A 278 -14.86 9.42 12.49
N SER A 279 -15.15 10.43 13.33
CA SER A 279 -15.40 11.81 12.90
C SER A 279 -14.18 12.50 12.29
N MET A 280 -12.96 12.00 12.55
CA MET A 280 -11.72 12.48 11.93
C MET A 280 -11.50 11.94 10.51
N LEU A 281 -12.35 11.01 10.07
CA LEU A 281 -12.31 10.38 8.76
C LEU A 281 -13.58 10.71 7.97
N PRO A 282 -13.73 11.95 7.48
CA PRO A 282 -14.92 12.37 6.74
C PRO A 282 -15.02 11.62 5.41
N ASP A 283 -16.24 11.49 4.89
CA ASP A 283 -16.54 10.79 3.65
C ASP A 283 -15.74 11.32 2.45
N GLU A 284 -15.50 12.62 2.43
CA GLU A 284 -14.75 13.31 1.38
C GLU A 284 -13.35 12.77 1.19
N LEU A 285 -12.72 12.26 2.26
CA LEU A 285 -11.39 11.66 2.22
C LEU A 285 -11.37 10.38 1.36
N PHE A 286 -12.46 9.65 1.33
CA PHE A 286 -12.58 8.36 0.65
C PHE A 286 -13.31 8.45 -0.68
N LYS A 287 -14.02 9.56 -0.94
CA LYS A 287 -14.98 9.68 -2.04
C LYS A 287 -14.38 9.33 -3.40
N GLU A 288 -13.27 9.94 -3.77
CA GLU A 288 -12.62 9.72 -5.07
C GLU A 288 -12.20 8.25 -5.26
N GLN A 289 -11.58 7.68 -4.23
CA GLN A 289 -11.15 6.28 -4.26
C GLN A 289 -12.34 5.32 -4.26
N ALA A 290 -13.40 5.63 -3.54
CA ALA A 290 -14.64 4.85 -3.51
C ALA A 290 -15.34 4.89 -4.87
N GLU A 291 -15.46 6.05 -5.50
CA GLU A 291 -16.03 6.19 -6.84
C GLU A 291 -15.25 5.34 -7.86
N LYS A 292 -13.92 5.38 -7.82
CA LYS A 292 -13.07 4.57 -8.67
C LYS A 292 -13.26 3.07 -8.42
N SER A 293 -13.28 2.66 -7.16
CA SER A 293 -13.48 1.24 -6.75
C SER A 293 -14.83 0.70 -7.18
N VAL A 294 -15.91 1.43 -6.91
CA VAL A 294 -17.28 1.01 -7.27
C VAL A 294 -17.42 0.95 -8.79
N LYS A 295 -16.95 1.97 -9.49
CA LYS A 295 -16.98 2.01 -10.95
C LYS A 295 -16.24 0.82 -11.58
N LEU A 296 -15.04 0.54 -11.09
CA LEU A 296 -14.26 -0.61 -11.53
C LEU A 296 -15.00 -1.92 -11.26
N GLY A 297 -15.55 -2.09 -10.06
CA GLY A 297 -16.32 -3.29 -9.69
C GLY A 297 -17.51 -3.55 -10.62
N VAL A 298 -18.27 -2.49 -10.96
CA VAL A 298 -19.39 -2.58 -11.90
C VAL A 298 -18.90 -2.98 -13.30
N LEU A 299 -17.85 -2.34 -13.80
CA LEU A 299 -17.30 -2.63 -15.14
C LEU A 299 -16.74 -4.06 -15.23
N VAL A 300 -15.97 -4.49 -14.24
CA VAL A 300 -15.40 -5.84 -14.19
C VAL A 300 -16.51 -6.90 -14.11
N SER A 301 -17.50 -6.68 -13.24
CA SER A 301 -18.65 -7.59 -13.13
C SER A 301 -19.41 -7.72 -14.45
N ARG A 302 -19.54 -6.63 -15.19
CA ARG A 302 -20.19 -6.64 -16.49
C ARG A 302 -19.36 -7.38 -17.54
N VAL A 303 -18.05 -7.15 -17.61
CA VAL A 303 -17.14 -7.90 -18.51
C VAL A 303 -17.20 -9.40 -18.21
N LEU A 304 -17.17 -9.80 -16.93
CA LEU A 304 -17.30 -11.20 -16.52
C LEU A 304 -18.60 -11.84 -17.02
N ALA A 305 -19.72 -11.13 -16.87
CA ALA A 305 -21.03 -11.62 -17.28
C ALA A 305 -21.15 -11.74 -18.80
N ASP A 306 -20.74 -10.71 -19.56
CA ASP A 306 -20.86 -10.66 -21.01
C ASP A 306 -19.93 -11.66 -21.71
N ALA A 307 -18.70 -11.78 -21.22
CA ALA A 307 -17.71 -12.72 -21.73
C ALA A 307 -17.86 -14.14 -21.18
N LYS A 308 -18.76 -14.34 -20.19
CA LYS A 308 -18.97 -15.61 -19.48
C LYS A 308 -17.66 -16.20 -18.95
N ILE A 309 -16.85 -15.34 -18.35
CA ILE A 309 -15.58 -15.75 -17.75
C ILE A 309 -15.88 -16.41 -16.40
N GLU A 310 -15.51 -17.67 -16.29
CA GLU A 310 -15.56 -18.46 -15.05
C GLU A 310 -14.13 -18.66 -14.51
N VAL A 311 -14.03 -18.92 -13.22
CA VAL A 311 -12.74 -19.17 -12.57
C VAL A 311 -12.04 -20.40 -13.19
N ASP A 312 -10.83 -20.22 -13.68
CA ASP A 312 -9.98 -21.29 -14.17
C ASP A 312 -9.27 -21.98 -13.00
N ALA A 313 -9.73 -23.19 -12.66
CA ALA A 313 -9.19 -23.97 -11.57
C ALA A 313 -7.69 -24.28 -11.76
N ALA A 314 -7.21 -24.47 -12.98
CA ALA A 314 -5.79 -24.74 -13.24
C ALA A 314 -4.93 -23.49 -12.93
N ARG A 315 -5.43 -22.29 -13.23
CA ARG A 315 -4.77 -21.03 -12.87
C ARG A 315 -4.76 -20.82 -11.35
N VAL A 316 -5.83 -21.19 -10.65
CA VAL A 316 -5.90 -21.13 -9.18
C VAL A 316 -4.83 -22.03 -8.55
N GLU A 317 -4.74 -23.28 -9.00
CA GLU A 317 -3.72 -24.21 -8.50
C GLU A 317 -2.30 -23.74 -8.82
N ALA A 318 -2.05 -23.21 -10.03
CA ALA A 318 -0.76 -22.65 -10.41
C ALA A 318 -0.39 -21.44 -9.55
N TYR A 319 -1.36 -20.57 -9.22
CA TYR A 319 -1.14 -19.43 -8.35
C TYR A 319 -0.77 -19.85 -6.92
N ILE A 320 -1.48 -20.84 -6.37
CA ILE A 320 -1.19 -21.41 -5.04
C ILE A 320 0.20 -22.03 -5.01
N GLN A 321 0.59 -22.78 -6.06
CA GLN A 321 1.93 -23.39 -6.16
C GLN A 321 3.03 -22.32 -6.26
N ASP A 322 2.85 -21.28 -7.06
CA ASP A 322 3.81 -20.18 -7.19
C ASP A 322 4.03 -19.49 -5.84
N MET A 323 2.95 -19.22 -5.11
CA MET A 323 2.98 -18.62 -3.78
C MET A 323 3.64 -19.55 -2.76
N ALA A 324 3.28 -20.82 -2.76
CA ALA A 324 3.83 -21.84 -1.86
C ALA A 324 5.34 -22.05 -2.06
N SER A 325 5.85 -21.87 -3.29
CA SER A 325 7.28 -22.05 -3.62
C SER A 325 8.22 -21.14 -2.83
N SER A 326 7.68 -20.16 -2.10
CA SER A 326 8.41 -19.19 -1.28
C SER A 326 8.63 -19.66 0.16
N TYR A 327 7.96 -20.71 0.57
CA TYR A 327 7.97 -21.21 1.95
C TYR A 327 8.88 -22.41 2.08
N GLU A 328 9.37 -22.68 3.29
CA GLU A 328 10.24 -23.84 3.58
C GLU A 328 9.52 -25.17 3.32
N ASP A 329 8.23 -25.23 3.66
CA ASP A 329 7.37 -26.36 3.32
C ASP A 329 6.22 -25.92 2.40
N PRO A 330 6.40 -26.01 1.08
CA PRO A 330 5.36 -25.68 0.11
C PRO A 330 4.08 -26.50 0.26
N ASN A 331 4.19 -27.75 0.73
CA ASN A 331 3.03 -28.63 0.84
C ASN A 331 2.08 -28.19 1.96
N GLU A 332 2.62 -27.71 3.09
CA GLU A 332 1.81 -27.16 4.18
C GLU A 332 0.97 -26.00 3.71
N VAL A 333 1.54 -25.09 2.92
CA VAL A 333 0.83 -23.94 2.36
C VAL A 333 -0.24 -24.37 1.37
N ILE A 334 0.05 -25.33 0.49
CA ILE A 334 -0.92 -25.85 -0.48
C ILE A 334 -2.10 -26.51 0.25
N GLU A 335 -1.83 -27.33 1.27
CA GLU A 335 -2.87 -27.96 2.09
C GLU A 335 -3.71 -26.95 2.87
N TYR A 336 -3.10 -25.86 3.36
CA TYR A 336 -3.82 -24.78 4.00
C TYR A 336 -4.88 -24.18 3.06
N PHE A 337 -4.50 -23.79 1.84
CA PHE A 337 -5.44 -23.23 0.85
C PHE A 337 -6.47 -24.23 0.32
N LYS A 338 -6.18 -25.52 0.34
CA LYS A 338 -7.17 -26.55 0.00
C LYS A 338 -8.26 -26.71 1.07
N ASN A 339 -7.88 -26.54 2.33
CA ASN A 339 -8.77 -26.80 3.47
C ASN A 339 -9.53 -25.54 3.94
N ASP A 340 -9.06 -24.34 3.59
CA ASP A 340 -9.70 -23.07 3.92
C ASP A 340 -10.43 -22.49 2.71
N ALA A 341 -11.75 -22.68 2.67
CA ALA A 341 -12.58 -22.20 1.56
C ALA A 341 -12.57 -20.66 1.42
N GLN A 342 -12.45 -19.93 2.52
CA GLN A 342 -12.42 -18.46 2.50
C GLN A 342 -11.13 -17.95 1.86
N GLN A 343 -9.99 -18.52 2.24
CA GLN A 343 -8.70 -18.17 1.65
C GLN A 343 -8.62 -18.55 0.18
N ARG A 344 -9.15 -19.73 -0.18
CA ARG A 344 -9.24 -20.17 -1.57
C ARG A 344 -10.08 -19.20 -2.41
N GLN A 345 -11.21 -18.75 -1.90
CA GLN A 345 -12.08 -17.79 -2.59
C GLN A 345 -11.39 -16.45 -2.84
N GLN A 346 -10.51 -16.00 -1.95
CA GLN A 346 -9.70 -14.80 -2.18
C GLN A 346 -8.75 -14.97 -3.36
N ILE A 347 -8.11 -16.14 -3.47
CA ILE A 347 -7.24 -16.46 -4.61
C ILE A 347 -8.05 -16.58 -5.90
N GLU A 348 -9.21 -17.21 -5.86
CA GLU A 348 -10.11 -17.32 -7.01
C GLU A 348 -10.51 -15.93 -7.53
N ALA A 349 -10.79 -14.97 -6.65
CA ALA A 349 -11.07 -13.58 -7.03
C ALA A 349 -9.87 -12.93 -7.72
N VAL A 350 -8.65 -13.10 -7.22
CA VAL A 350 -7.43 -12.58 -7.85
C VAL A 350 -7.22 -13.18 -9.24
N VAL A 351 -7.38 -14.49 -9.37
CA VAL A 351 -7.25 -15.20 -10.65
C VAL A 351 -8.31 -14.73 -11.64
N LEU A 352 -9.54 -14.53 -11.18
CA LEU A 352 -10.65 -14.04 -12.00
C LEU A 352 -10.38 -12.63 -12.53
N GLU A 353 -9.87 -11.73 -11.69
CA GLU A 353 -9.45 -10.40 -12.12
C GLU A 353 -8.34 -10.46 -13.20
N ASP A 354 -7.36 -11.37 -13.03
CA ASP A 354 -6.32 -11.55 -14.04
C ASP A 354 -6.88 -12.07 -15.38
N GLN A 355 -7.87 -12.97 -15.32
CA GLN A 355 -8.54 -13.45 -16.52
C GLN A 355 -9.30 -12.31 -17.24
N VAL A 356 -9.90 -11.38 -16.50
CA VAL A 356 -10.53 -10.17 -17.05
C VAL A 356 -9.48 -9.28 -17.71
N VAL A 357 -8.34 -9.09 -17.06
CA VAL A 357 -7.22 -8.32 -17.63
C VAL A 357 -6.74 -8.95 -18.94
N ASP A 358 -6.50 -10.26 -18.97
CA ASP A 358 -6.10 -10.99 -20.18
C ASP A 358 -7.13 -10.83 -21.29
N TYR A 359 -8.41 -10.91 -20.96
CA TYR A 359 -9.51 -10.75 -21.91
C TYR A 359 -9.53 -9.35 -22.55
N ILE A 360 -9.37 -8.31 -21.72
CA ILE A 360 -9.32 -6.91 -22.20
C ILE A 360 -8.06 -6.69 -23.05
N LEU A 361 -6.90 -7.17 -22.59
CA LEU A 361 -5.63 -7.00 -23.30
C LEU A 361 -5.62 -7.68 -24.69
N ALA A 362 -6.42 -8.72 -24.88
CA ALA A 362 -6.53 -9.39 -26.19
C ALA A 362 -7.07 -8.48 -27.30
N SER A 363 -7.84 -7.43 -26.94
CA SER A 363 -8.38 -6.43 -27.88
C SER A 363 -7.79 -5.02 -27.69
N ALA A 364 -6.94 -4.82 -26.68
CA ALA A 364 -6.29 -3.55 -26.39
C ALA A 364 -5.11 -3.26 -27.33
N LYS A 365 -4.74 -1.99 -27.45
CA LYS A 365 -3.50 -1.54 -28.07
C LYS A 365 -2.42 -1.51 -26.99
N VAL A 366 -1.66 -2.61 -26.88
CA VAL A 366 -0.60 -2.72 -25.90
C VAL A 366 0.69 -2.12 -26.45
N THR A 367 1.29 -1.20 -25.67
CA THR A 367 2.61 -0.63 -25.94
C THR A 367 3.59 -1.14 -24.91
N ASP A 368 4.62 -1.86 -25.37
CA ASP A 368 5.67 -2.37 -24.46
C ASP A 368 6.71 -1.29 -24.20
N ALA A 369 7.01 -1.05 -22.90
CA ALA A 369 8.04 -0.12 -22.44
C ALA A 369 9.07 -0.87 -21.59
N THR A 370 10.34 -0.81 -21.98
CA THR A 370 11.42 -1.40 -21.17
C THR A 370 11.85 -0.43 -20.09
N VAL A 371 11.86 -0.90 -18.85
CA VAL A 371 12.32 -0.15 -17.68
C VAL A 371 13.45 -0.91 -16.97
N SER A 372 14.25 -0.21 -16.16
CA SER A 372 15.24 -0.89 -15.31
C SER A 372 14.57 -1.54 -14.09
N TYR A 373 15.24 -2.54 -13.52
CA TYR A 373 14.81 -3.14 -12.25
C TYR A 373 14.64 -2.09 -11.14
N GLU A 374 15.60 -1.15 -11.04
CA GLU A 374 15.55 -0.09 -10.04
C GLU A 374 14.36 0.87 -10.22
N ASP A 375 14.04 1.23 -11.46
CA ASP A 375 12.91 2.12 -11.75
C ASP A 375 11.58 1.42 -11.46
N LEU A 376 11.46 0.13 -11.78
CA LEU A 376 10.28 -0.66 -11.42
C LEU A 376 10.04 -0.67 -9.91
N LEU A 377 11.09 -0.87 -9.10
CA LEU A 377 10.99 -0.84 -7.64
C LEU A 377 10.59 0.53 -7.10
N LYS A 378 11.16 1.62 -7.63
CA LYS A 378 10.80 2.99 -7.23
C LYS A 378 9.32 3.29 -7.49
N GLU A 379 8.81 2.87 -8.64
CA GLU A 379 7.40 3.06 -8.97
C GLU A 379 6.47 2.24 -8.07
N GLN A 380 6.86 1.01 -7.72
CA GLN A 380 6.09 0.18 -6.78
C GLN A 380 6.03 0.83 -5.39
N GLN A 381 7.16 1.35 -4.90
CA GLN A 381 7.21 2.06 -3.61
C GLN A 381 6.36 3.34 -3.63
N ALA A 382 6.41 4.10 -4.70
CA ALA A 382 5.59 5.31 -4.85
C ALA A 382 4.09 5.00 -4.84
N ARG A 383 3.67 3.89 -5.47
CA ARG A 383 2.25 3.44 -5.46
C ARG A 383 1.77 2.93 -4.10
N GLN A 384 2.66 2.42 -3.25
CA GLN A 384 2.31 1.99 -1.89
C GLN A 384 2.17 3.15 -0.91
N GLN A 385 2.74 4.31 -1.24
CA GLN A 385 2.70 5.52 -0.40
C GLN A 385 1.58 6.49 -0.80
N ALA A 386 0.97 6.30 -1.96
CA ALA A 386 -0.17 7.08 -2.47
C ALA A 386 -1.50 6.42 -2.10
#